data_5926b265f9a1eecff50926586b7505a1
#
_entry.id   5926b265f9a1eecff50926586b7505a1
#
_cell.length_a   1.000
_cell.length_b   1.000
_cell.length_c   1.000
_cell.angle_alpha   90.00
_cell.angle_beta   90.00
_cell.angle_gamma   90.00
#
_symmetry.space_group_name_H-M   'P 1'
#
loop_
_entity.id
_entity.type
_entity.pdbx_description
1 polymer ?
#
loop_
_entity_poly.entity_id
_entity_poly.type
_entity_poly.pdbx_seq_one_letter_code
_entity_poly.pdbx_strand_id
1 'polypeptide(L)'
;MTDMTLGILGGLGSGLTWGTISLLVRSLTGTITPVGITAVRSILGCGILLAVALATGLGGEIAQMPLWVVLTLWSAIIIAMGFGDTAFFASMDHLGVTRALTLTMINPLLTTVVGVGLLREPVTLPRALGMLLVVGGLALVISGKGEGGGERRGSTRRGLRLVFMAAGAWALSAILMKPAFQVTSVVAAAAVRIPAAGVVLSLTPWTRGVPAALGKTTREERLRLGVVCILSAVGSLFWTTGIKYGGVAVGNVLSATAPLFTLPFEVIVLGRRPSRLTVIGAVVTVTGIGLMNL
;
A
#
# COMPACT_ATOMS: atom_id res chain seq x y z
N MET A 1 3.76 -20.86 -14.31
CA MET A 1 3.31 -19.45 -14.33
C MET A 1 4.45 -18.59 -14.84
N THR A 2 4.19 -17.61 -15.70
CA THR A 2 5.21 -16.67 -16.12
C THR A 2 5.52 -15.69 -14.99
N ASP A 3 6.70 -15.07 -14.98
CA ASP A 3 7.05 -14.04 -13.98
C ASP A 3 6.03 -12.89 -13.97
N MET A 4 5.58 -12.47 -15.14
CA MET A 4 4.55 -11.42 -15.27
C MET A 4 3.23 -11.83 -14.60
N THR A 5 2.79 -13.09 -14.75
CA THR A 5 1.58 -13.59 -14.07
C THR A 5 1.72 -13.50 -12.54
N LEU A 6 2.89 -13.88 -12.00
CA LEU A 6 3.20 -13.71 -10.57
C LEU A 6 3.17 -12.24 -10.15
N GLY A 7 3.73 -11.36 -10.97
CA GLY A 7 3.71 -9.93 -10.74
C GLY A 7 2.29 -9.36 -10.67
N ILE A 8 1.43 -9.76 -11.61
CA ILE A 8 0.02 -9.33 -11.65
C ILE A 8 -0.75 -9.85 -10.43
N LEU A 9 -0.62 -11.14 -10.11
CA LEU A 9 -1.27 -11.72 -8.94
C LEU A 9 -0.78 -11.07 -7.64
N GLY A 10 0.52 -10.79 -7.55
CA GLY A 10 1.10 -10.06 -6.43
C GLY A 10 0.51 -8.65 -6.29
N GLY A 11 0.46 -7.88 -7.37
CA GLY A 11 -0.13 -6.54 -7.37
C GLY A 11 -1.61 -6.54 -6.97
N LEU A 12 -2.43 -7.40 -7.58
CA LEU A 12 -3.85 -7.54 -7.24
C LEU A 12 -4.07 -8.03 -5.81
N GLY A 13 -3.29 -9.04 -5.35
CA GLY A 13 -3.33 -9.53 -3.98
C GLY A 13 -2.97 -8.43 -2.97
N SER A 14 -2.00 -7.58 -3.29
CA SER A 14 -1.68 -6.38 -2.51
C SER A 14 -2.86 -5.42 -2.46
N GLY A 15 -3.51 -5.13 -3.59
CA GLY A 15 -4.70 -4.27 -3.64
C GLY A 15 -5.85 -4.80 -2.78
N LEU A 16 -6.13 -6.11 -2.86
CA LEU A 16 -7.15 -6.78 -2.06
C LEU A 16 -6.85 -6.67 -0.55
N THR A 17 -5.62 -7.00 -0.13
CA THR A 17 -5.23 -6.94 1.28
C THR A 17 -5.27 -5.51 1.80
N TRP A 18 -4.79 -4.51 1.05
CA TRP A 18 -4.87 -3.10 1.41
C TRP A 18 -6.31 -2.60 1.53
N GLY A 19 -7.20 -2.99 0.62
CA GLY A 19 -8.62 -2.67 0.70
C GLY A 19 -9.23 -3.19 1.99
N THR A 20 -9.00 -4.46 2.32
CA THR A 20 -9.49 -5.10 3.54
C THR A 20 -8.90 -4.47 4.80
N ILE A 21 -7.58 -4.23 4.83
CA ILE A 21 -6.90 -3.54 5.93
C ILE A 21 -7.52 -2.16 6.16
N SER A 22 -7.76 -1.39 5.11
CA SER A 22 -8.31 -0.03 5.21
C SER A 22 -9.68 0.00 5.88
N LEU A 23 -10.55 -0.99 5.58
CA LEU A 23 -11.86 -1.14 6.22
C LEU A 23 -11.73 -1.48 7.71
N LEU A 24 -10.85 -2.43 8.05
CA LEU A 24 -10.62 -2.84 9.44
C LEU A 24 -9.97 -1.71 10.26
N VAL A 25 -8.95 -1.05 9.71
CA VAL A 25 -8.28 0.09 10.37
C VAL A 25 -9.27 1.19 10.69
N ARG A 26 -10.18 1.53 9.76
CA ARG A 26 -11.22 2.53 10.01
C ARG A 26 -12.08 2.21 11.24
N SER A 27 -12.35 0.93 11.50
CA SER A 27 -13.12 0.52 12.69
C SER A 27 -12.33 0.63 14.00
N LEU A 28 -11.00 0.74 13.95
CA LEU A 28 -10.10 0.82 15.09
C LEU A 28 -9.64 2.25 15.42
N THR A 29 -9.84 3.21 14.51
CA THR A 29 -9.35 4.60 14.69
C THR A 29 -10.03 5.38 15.82
N GLY A 30 -11.15 4.90 16.36
CA GLY A 30 -11.77 5.45 17.56
C GLY A 30 -10.99 5.19 18.83
N THR A 31 -10.24 4.09 18.90
CA THR A 31 -9.49 3.65 20.09
C THR A 31 -7.98 3.83 19.93
N ILE A 32 -7.44 3.55 18.74
CA ILE A 32 -5.99 3.62 18.44
C ILE A 32 -5.77 4.56 17.28
N THR A 33 -4.75 5.43 17.36
CA THR A 33 -4.40 6.33 16.25
C THR A 33 -3.94 5.55 15.02
N PRO A 34 -4.16 6.04 13.78
CA PRO A 34 -3.71 5.38 12.55
C PRO A 34 -2.20 5.08 12.55
N VAL A 35 -1.38 6.01 13.07
CA VAL A 35 0.07 5.83 13.22
C VAL A 35 0.36 4.71 14.22
N GLY A 36 -0.39 4.65 15.32
CA GLY A 36 -0.28 3.58 16.31
C GLY A 36 -0.62 2.20 15.74
N ILE A 37 -1.71 2.10 14.97
CA ILE A 37 -2.08 0.86 14.27
C ILE A 37 -0.95 0.45 13.31
N THR A 38 -0.37 1.42 12.58
CA THR A 38 0.74 1.15 11.67
C THR A 38 1.98 0.65 12.39
N ALA A 39 2.34 1.22 13.55
CA ALA A 39 3.46 0.73 14.36
C ALA A 39 3.22 -0.70 14.84
N VAL A 40 2.03 -0.99 15.42
CA VAL A 40 1.68 -2.33 15.93
C VAL A 40 1.69 -3.37 14.81
N ARG A 41 1.04 -3.10 13.67
CA ARG A 41 1.01 -4.05 12.55
C ARG A 41 2.38 -4.28 11.92
N SER A 42 3.28 -3.29 11.98
CA SER A 42 4.66 -3.46 11.49
C SER A 42 5.48 -4.33 12.44
N ILE A 43 5.35 -4.16 13.75
CA ILE A 43 6.07 -4.98 14.73
C ILE A 43 5.56 -6.43 14.71
N LEU A 44 4.24 -6.65 14.79
CA LEU A 44 3.67 -8.00 14.81
C LEU A 44 3.78 -8.68 13.42
N GLY A 45 3.57 -7.92 12.34
CA GLY A 45 3.77 -8.41 10.98
C GLY A 45 5.22 -8.82 10.70
N CYS A 46 6.19 -8.14 11.31
CA CYS A 46 7.60 -8.54 11.32
C CYS A 46 7.77 -9.93 11.93
N GLY A 47 7.22 -10.17 13.10
CA GLY A 47 7.29 -11.47 13.78
C GLY A 47 6.75 -12.60 12.92
N ILE A 48 5.60 -12.36 12.25
CA ILE A 48 4.98 -13.31 11.31
C ILE A 48 5.91 -13.58 10.11
N LEU A 49 6.41 -12.53 9.47
CA LEU A 49 7.28 -12.68 8.28
C LEU A 49 8.61 -13.34 8.62
N LEU A 50 9.19 -13.01 9.77
CA LEU A 50 10.42 -13.66 10.24
C LEU A 50 10.17 -15.14 10.55
N ALA A 51 9.06 -15.48 11.20
CA ALA A 51 8.68 -16.88 11.45
C ALA A 51 8.49 -17.65 10.13
N VAL A 52 7.84 -17.05 9.13
CA VAL A 52 7.71 -17.64 7.79
C VAL A 52 9.07 -17.83 7.13
N ALA A 53 9.95 -16.82 7.19
CA ALA A 53 11.29 -16.90 6.61
C ALA A 53 12.13 -18.02 7.26
N LEU A 54 12.07 -18.17 8.58
CA LEU A 54 12.78 -19.22 9.29
C LEU A 54 12.18 -20.61 8.97
N ALA A 55 10.85 -20.73 8.96
CA ALA A 55 10.16 -21.98 8.63
C ALA A 55 10.41 -22.45 7.18
N THR A 56 10.65 -21.51 6.26
CA THR A 56 11.00 -21.80 4.85
C THR A 56 12.50 -21.94 4.60
N GLY A 57 13.33 -21.95 5.65
CA GLY A 57 14.78 -22.13 5.55
C GLY A 57 15.56 -20.91 5.05
N LEU A 58 14.93 -19.72 4.98
CA LEU A 58 15.54 -18.50 4.49
C LEU A 58 16.33 -17.72 5.56
N GLY A 59 16.50 -18.27 6.76
CA GLY A 59 17.30 -17.67 7.85
C GLY A 59 18.74 -17.39 7.43
N GLY A 60 19.36 -18.32 6.66
CA GLY A 60 20.71 -18.14 6.11
C GLY A 60 20.80 -16.98 5.11
N GLU A 61 19.80 -16.80 4.24
CA GLU A 61 19.74 -15.67 3.31
C GLU A 61 19.66 -14.34 4.06
N ILE A 62 18.83 -14.27 5.11
CA ILE A 62 18.69 -13.06 5.93
C ILE A 62 20.01 -12.74 6.65
N ALA A 63 20.65 -13.76 7.25
CA ALA A 63 21.90 -13.57 8.01
C ALA A 63 23.09 -13.15 7.12
N GLN A 64 23.10 -13.59 5.86
CA GLN A 64 24.14 -13.26 4.88
C GLN A 64 23.76 -12.08 3.97
N MET A 65 22.64 -11.41 4.23
CA MET A 65 22.18 -10.30 3.38
C MET A 65 23.19 -9.15 3.42
N PRO A 66 23.66 -8.67 2.25
CA PRO A 66 24.60 -7.57 2.19
C PRO A 66 24.07 -6.32 2.88
N LEU A 67 24.91 -5.62 3.62
CA LEU A 67 24.50 -4.43 4.38
C LEU A 67 23.82 -3.37 3.50
N TRP A 68 24.30 -3.18 2.25
CA TRP A 68 23.68 -2.23 1.34
C TRP A 68 22.23 -2.60 1.00
N VAL A 69 21.88 -3.90 0.92
CA VAL A 69 20.50 -4.38 0.70
C VAL A 69 19.64 -4.03 1.89
N VAL A 70 20.13 -4.34 3.10
CA VAL A 70 19.42 -4.01 4.36
C VAL A 70 19.15 -2.52 4.47
N LEU A 71 20.18 -1.69 4.25
CA LEU A 71 20.06 -0.23 4.30
C LEU A 71 19.11 0.31 3.23
N THR A 72 19.14 -0.26 2.04
CA THR A 72 18.20 0.11 0.95
C THR A 72 16.76 -0.24 1.32
N LEU A 73 16.50 -1.44 1.83
CA LEU A 73 15.16 -1.86 2.27
C LEU A 73 14.66 -1.02 3.44
N TRP A 74 15.53 -0.70 4.41
CA TRP A 74 15.17 0.13 5.56
C TRP A 74 14.90 1.58 5.18
N SER A 75 15.80 2.19 4.39
CA SER A 75 15.57 3.56 3.92
C SER A 75 14.29 3.69 3.11
N ALA A 76 14.04 2.74 2.22
CA ALA A 76 12.82 2.72 1.41
C ALA A 76 11.55 2.65 2.25
N ILE A 77 11.48 1.78 3.27
CA ILE A 77 10.28 1.68 4.12
C ILE A 77 10.12 2.89 5.04
N ILE A 78 11.21 3.47 5.54
CA ILE A 78 11.18 4.70 6.33
C ILE A 78 10.66 5.87 5.49
N ILE A 79 11.11 5.98 4.23
CA ILE A 79 10.60 6.99 3.29
C ILE A 79 9.12 6.78 3.04
N ALA A 80 8.67 5.54 2.78
CA ALA A 80 7.26 5.26 2.51
C ALA A 80 6.37 5.51 3.72
N MET A 81 6.67 4.91 4.86
CA MET A 81 5.80 4.95 6.03
C MET A 81 6.08 6.15 6.93
N GLY A 82 7.36 6.51 7.14
CA GLY A 82 7.73 7.66 7.97
C GLY A 82 7.29 8.98 7.34
N PHE A 83 7.62 9.22 6.09
CA PHE A 83 7.29 10.46 5.39
C PHE A 83 6.00 10.35 4.57
N GLY A 84 5.86 9.31 3.75
CA GLY A 84 4.75 9.16 2.83
C GLY A 84 3.41 9.03 3.54
N ASP A 85 3.25 8.07 4.43
CA ASP A 85 1.99 7.85 5.17
C ASP A 85 1.66 9.04 6.06
N THR A 86 2.66 9.63 6.72
CA THR A 86 2.46 10.82 7.57
C THR A 86 1.94 12.00 6.77
N ALA A 87 2.55 12.29 5.61
CA ALA A 87 2.11 13.37 4.72
C ALA A 87 0.72 13.08 4.14
N PHE A 88 0.44 11.81 3.78
CA PHE A 88 -0.87 11.41 3.29
C PHE A 88 -1.97 11.62 4.33
N PHE A 89 -1.79 11.13 5.55
CA PHE A 89 -2.78 11.33 6.61
C PHE A 89 -2.99 12.82 6.92
N ALA A 90 -1.92 13.60 7.00
CA ALA A 90 -2.05 15.05 7.18
C ALA A 90 -2.75 15.74 6.00
N SER A 91 -2.63 15.22 4.77
CA SER A 91 -3.34 15.75 3.61
C SER A 91 -4.85 15.57 3.71
N MET A 92 -5.31 14.48 4.33
CA MET A 92 -6.75 14.19 4.49
C MET A 92 -7.47 15.24 5.34
N ASP A 93 -6.80 15.83 6.34
CA ASP A 93 -7.37 16.89 7.18
C ASP A 93 -7.65 18.17 6.37
N HIS A 94 -6.88 18.37 5.30
CA HIS A 94 -6.99 19.58 4.45
C HIS A 94 -7.89 19.37 3.22
N LEU A 95 -7.88 18.17 2.63
CA LEU A 95 -8.54 17.89 1.36
C LEU A 95 -9.81 17.04 1.50
N GLY A 96 -9.97 16.38 2.64
CA GLY A 96 -10.90 15.26 2.80
C GLY A 96 -10.36 13.96 2.21
N VAL A 97 -10.89 12.84 2.70
CA VAL A 97 -10.37 11.49 2.40
C VAL A 97 -10.45 11.17 0.90
N THR A 98 -11.62 11.37 0.28
CA THR A 98 -11.85 11.03 -1.14
C THR A 98 -10.89 11.77 -2.06
N ARG A 99 -10.75 13.08 -1.85
CA ARG A 99 -9.89 13.93 -2.69
C ARG A 99 -8.41 13.60 -2.50
N ALA A 100 -7.97 13.33 -1.26
CA ALA A 100 -6.61 12.90 -0.99
C ALA A 100 -6.32 11.56 -1.70
N LEU A 101 -7.21 10.56 -1.58
CA LEU A 101 -7.08 9.26 -2.27
C LEU A 101 -7.04 9.41 -3.81
N THR A 102 -7.90 10.25 -4.39
CA THR A 102 -7.87 10.49 -5.85
C THR A 102 -6.53 11.06 -6.29
N LEU A 103 -5.99 12.02 -5.55
CA LEU A 103 -4.71 12.65 -5.89
C LEU A 103 -3.51 11.72 -5.71
N THR A 104 -3.59 10.73 -4.81
CA THR A 104 -2.52 9.72 -4.70
C THR A 104 -2.42 8.80 -5.91
N MET A 105 -3.43 8.75 -6.79
CA MET A 105 -3.34 8.02 -8.07
C MET A 105 -2.23 8.54 -9.00
N ILE A 106 -1.61 9.68 -8.68
CA ILE A 106 -0.38 10.11 -9.35
C ILE A 106 0.82 9.18 -9.03
N ASN A 107 0.80 8.47 -7.89
CA ASN A 107 1.90 7.57 -7.50
C ASN A 107 2.16 6.46 -8.55
N PRO A 108 1.16 5.68 -8.99
CA PRO A 108 1.35 4.72 -10.08
C PRO A 108 1.88 5.35 -11.37
N LEU A 109 1.45 6.58 -11.70
CA LEU A 109 1.97 7.29 -12.87
C LEU A 109 3.44 7.67 -12.71
N LEU A 110 3.82 8.20 -11.54
CA LEU A 110 5.22 8.53 -11.23
C LEU A 110 6.11 7.28 -11.31
N THR A 111 5.67 6.18 -10.71
CA THR A 111 6.42 4.91 -10.73
C THR A 111 6.50 4.32 -12.13
N THR A 112 5.48 4.49 -12.97
CA THR A 112 5.50 4.07 -14.37
C THR A 112 6.51 4.88 -15.17
N VAL A 113 6.47 6.21 -15.08
CA VAL A 113 7.41 7.09 -15.78
C VAL A 113 8.86 6.77 -15.42
N VAL A 114 9.14 6.59 -14.12
CA VAL A 114 10.50 6.27 -13.66
C VAL A 114 10.87 4.82 -13.97
N GLY A 115 9.95 3.87 -13.81
CA GLY A 115 10.16 2.46 -14.15
C GLY A 115 10.57 2.29 -15.62
N VAL A 116 9.84 2.93 -16.52
CA VAL A 116 10.14 2.88 -17.96
C VAL A 116 11.37 3.71 -18.32
N GLY A 117 11.42 4.98 -17.87
CA GLY A 117 12.45 5.93 -18.28
C GLY A 117 13.81 5.66 -17.66
N LEU A 118 13.88 5.43 -16.35
CA LEU A 118 15.13 5.29 -15.61
C LEU A 118 15.54 3.82 -15.42
N LEU A 119 14.60 2.95 -15.07
CA LEU A 119 14.87 1.54 -14.81
C LEU A 119 14.81 0.69 -16.08
N ARG A 120 14.45 1.29 -17.23
CA ARG A 120 14.32 0.64 -18.54
C ARG A 120 13.42 -0.61 -18.47
N GLU A 121 12.34 -0.54 -17.72
CA GLU A 121 11.36 -1.64 -17.65
C GLU A 121 10.68 -1.79 -19.01
N PRO A 122 10.62 -3.02 -19.57
CA PRO A 122 9.96 -3.24 -20.83
C PRO A 122 8.44 -3.08 -20.68
N VAL A 123 7.88 -2.11 -21.37
CA VAL A 123 6.43 -1.88 -21.37
C VAL A 123 5.94 -1.94 -22.81
N THR A 124 5.10 -2.92 -23.10
CA THR A 124 4.40 -3.02 -24.39
C THR A 124 3.28 -1.97 -24.47
N LEU A 125 2.86 -1.60 -25.66
CA LEU A 125 1.75 -0.66 -25.85
C LEU A 125 0.46 -1.11 -25.14
N PRO A 126 0.02 -2.40 -25.22
CA PRO A 126 -1.13 -2.86 -24.45
C PRO A 126 -0.97 -2.64 -22.95
N ARG A 127 0.21 -2.90 -22.38
CA ARG A 127 0.47 -2.67 -20.95
C ARG A 127 0.38 -1.20 -20.57
N ALA A 128 0.96 -0.30 -21.39
CA ALA A 128 0.88 1.13 -21.15
C ALA A 128 -0.58 1.62 -21.16
N LEU A 129 -1.36 1.22 -22.14
CA LEU A 129 -2.79 1.54 -22.24
C LEU A 129 -3.57 0.93 -21.07
N GLY A 130 -3.27 -0.32 -20.71
CA GLY A 130 -3.87 -0.99 -19.54
C GLY A 130 -3.61 -0.22 -18.24
N MET A 131 -2.38 0.21 -17.98
CA MET A 131 -2.03 1.01 -16.80
C MET A 131 -2.80 2.34 -16.76
N LEU A 132 -2.91 3.04 -17.87
CA LEU A 132 -3.70 4.28 -17.97
C LEU A 132 -5.18 4.04 -17.69
N LEU A 133 -5.76 2.96 -18.22
CA LEU A 133 -7.14 2.58 -17.95
C LEU A 133 -7.35 2.23 -16.47
N VAL A 134 -6.42 1.48 -15.84
CA VAL A 134 -6.51 1.16 -14.41
C VAL A 134 -6.49 2.44 -13.57
N VAL A 135 -5.55 3.33 -13.79
CA VAL A 135 -5.45 4.60 -13.03
C VAL A 135 -6.66 5.48 -13.26
N GLY A 136 -7.08 5.66 -14.52
CA GLY A 136 -8.27 6.45 -14.87
C GLY A 136 -9.55 5.84 -14.30
N GLY A 137 -9.73 4.52 -14.39
CA GLY A 137 -10.86 3.80 -13.83
C GLY A 137 -10.93 3.93 -12.31
N LEU A 138 -9.79 3.78 -11.60
CA LEU A 138 -9.74 3.98 -10.15
C LEU A 138 -10.06 5.42 -9.74
N ALA A 139 -9.59 6.41 -10.49
CA ALA A 139 -9.94 7.81 -10.25
C ALA A 139 -11.47 8.02 -10.36
N LEU A 140 -12.14 7.41 -11.36
CA LEU A 140 -13.59 7.43 -11.49
C LEU A 140 -14.30 6.72 -10.32
N VAL A 141 -13.81 5.54 -9.89
CA VAL A 141 -14.35 4.81 -8.72
C VAL A 141 -14.32 5.68 -7.47
N ILE A 142 -13.20 6.32 -7.20
CA ILE A 142 -13.01 7.15 -6.00
C ILE A 142 -13.89 8.42 -6.09
N SER A 143 -13.92 9.08 -7.25
CA SER A 143 -14.75 10.27 -7.47
C SER A 143 -16.24 9.95 -7.36
N GLY A 144 -16.67 8.78 -7.81
CA GLY A 144 -18.06 8.33 -7.74
C GLY A 144 -18.56 8.02 -6.32
N LYS A 145 -17.66 7.84 -5.33
CA LYS A 145 -18.03 7.62 -3.93
C LYS A 145 -18.54 8.89 -3.21
N GLY A 146 -18.46 10.04 -3.86
CA GLY A 146 -18.80 11.35 -3.26
C GLY A 146 -17.74 11.85 -2.27
N GLU A 147 -17.90 13.06 -1.80
CA GLU A 147 -17.09 13.59 -0.69
C GLU A 147 -17.52 12.87 0.59
N GLY A 148 -16.78 11.89 1.06
CA GLY A 148 -16.95 11.34 2.40
C GLY A 148 -16.81 12.49 3.39
N GLY A 149 -17.89 12.77 4.14
CA GLY A 149 -18.10 13.99 4.93
C GLY A 149 -17.12 14.21 6.08
N GLY A 150 -15.86 14.49 5.77
CA GLY A 150 -14.92 15.08 6.70
C GLY A 150 -14.90 16.60 6.50
N GLU A 151 -15.15 17.37 7.55
CA GLU A 151 -14.97 18.82 7.53
C GLU A 151 -13.54 19.16 7.09
N ARG A 152 -13.43 19.99 6.07
CA ARG A 152 -12.15 20.54 5.63
C ARG A 152 -11.64 21.52 6.67
N ARG A 153 -10.61 21.16 7.43
CA ARG A 153 -10.06 21.97 8.52
C ARG A 153 -8.83 22.80 8.14
N GLY A 154 -8.47 22.93 6.84
CA GLY A 154 -7.22 23.58 6.48
C GLY A 154 -7.11 24.07 5.04
N SER A 155 -5.92 24.60 4.71
CA SER A 155 -5.59 25.15 3.40
C SER A 155 -5.48 24.07 2.32
N THR A 156 -6.27 24.20 1.25
CA THR A 156 -6.20 23.32 0.07
C THR A 156 -4.79 23.25 -0.51
N ARG A 157 -4.06 24.36 -0.57
CA ARG A 157 -2.67 24.42 -1.08
C ARG A 157 -1.72 23.56 -0.24
N ARG A 158 -1.88 23.58 1.10
CA ARG A 158 -1.09 22.73 2.01
C ARG A 158 -1.43 21.27 1.81
N GLY A 159 -2.70 20.92 1.70
CA GLY A 159 -3.16 19.57 1.42
C GLY A 159 -2.62 19.01 0.12
N LEU A 160 -2.62 19.80 -0.97
CA LEU A 160 -2.04 19.41 -2.25
C LEU A 160 -0.53 19.13 -2.14
N ARG A 161 0.22 20.01 -1.47
CA ARG A 161 1.66 19.76 -1.25
C ARG A 161 1.91 18.44 -0.51
N LEU A 162 1.16 18.21 0.56
CA LEU A 162 1.29 16.99 1.38
C LEU A 162 0.96 15.72 0.59
N VAL A 163 -0.11 15.71 -0.21
CA VAL A 163 -0.48 14.52 -0.98
C VAL A 163 0.52 14.22 -2.10
N PHE A 164 1.07 15.25 -2.75
CA PHE A 164 2.13 15.04 -3.75
C PHE A 164 3.45 14.59 -3.13
N MET A 165 3.80 15.12 -1.94
CA MET A 165 4.94 14.61 -1.18
C MET A 165 4.77 13.14 -0.80
N ALA A 166 3.58 12.74 -0.37
CA ALA A 166 3.25 11.35 -0.06
C ALA A 166 3.41 10.44 -1.29
N ALA A 167 2.81 10.83 -2.42
CA ALA A 167 2.90 10.08 -3.66
C ALA A 167 4.36 9.95 -4.15
N GLY A 168 5.14 11.03 -4.06
CA GLY A 168 6.57 11.04 -4.39
C GLY A 168 7.39 10.13 -3.47
N ALA A 169 7.14 10.17 -2.16
CA ALA A 169 7.81 9.31 -1.19
C ALA A 169 7.54 7.82 -1.45
N TRP A 170 6.28 7.45 -1.72
CA TRP A 170 5.93 6.08 -2.07
C TRP A 170 6.55 5.62 -3.40
N ALA A 171 6.55 6.50 -4.42
CA ALA A 171 7.20 6.21 -5.69
C ALA A 171 8.71 5.99 -5.51
N LEU A 172 9.38 6.90 -4.80
CA LEU A 172 10.81 6.79 -4.50
C LEU A 172 11.14 5.52 -3.73
N SER A 173 10.35 5.17 -2.71
CA SER A 173 10.51 3.92 -1.96
C SER A 173 10.46 2.69 -2.86
N ALA A 174 9.46 2.61 -3.75
CA ALA A 174 9.30 1.48 -4.66
C ALA A 174 10.48 1.35 -5.63
N ILE A 175 10.98 2.48 -6.15
CA ILE A 175 12.12 2.54 -7.06
C ILE A 175 13.41 2.10 -6.36
N LEU A 176 13.66 2.63 -5.15
CA LEU A 176 14.85 2.31 -4.37
C LEU A 176 14.97 0.82 -4.06
N MET A 177 13.86 0.12 -3.86
CA MET A 177 13.90 -1.31 -3.55
C MET A 177 14.23 -2.21 -4.73
N LYS A 178 14.08 -1.75 -5.97
CA LYS A 178 14.26 -2.62 -7.14
C LYS A 178 15.64 -3.30 -7.20
N PRO A 179 16.78 -2.62 -6.97
CA PRO A 179 18.09 -3.29 -6.95
C PRO A 179 18.20 -4.37 -5.87
N ALA A 180 17.62 -4.14 -4.69
CA ALA A 180 17.62 -5.12 -3.61
C ALA A 180 16.87 -6.41 -4.00
N PHE A 181 15.78 -6.32 -4.77
CA PHE A 181 15.02 -7.48 -5.24
C PHE A 181 15.73 -8.34 -6.27
N GLN A 182 16.83 -7.86 -6.87
CA GLN A 182 17.67 -8.66 -7.76
C GLN A 182 18.46 -9.74 -7.02
N VAL A 183 18.80 -9.48 -5.76
CA VAL A 183 19.72 -10.30 -4.96
C VAL A 183 19.07 -10.92 -3.72
N THR A 184 17.78 -10.70 -3.50
CA THR A 184 17.07 -11.24 -2.34
C THR A 184 15.72 -11.85 -2.73
N SER A 185 15.29 -12.87 -1.98
CA SER A 185 13.97 -13.45 -2.13
C SER A 185 12.86 -12.51 -1.64
N VAL A 186 11.62 -12.72 -2.11
CA VAL A 186 10.46 -11.93 -1.71
C VAL A 186 10.24 -11.97 -0.20
N VAL A 187 10.36 -13.17 0.38
CA VAL A 187 10.10 -13.39 1.81
C VAL A 187 11.19 -12.75 2.66
N ALA A 188 12.47 -12.93 2.31
CA ALA A 188 13.59 -12.33 3.02
C ALA A 188 13.52 -10.80 2.97
N ALA A 189 13.25 -10.22 1.79
CA ALA A 189 13.09 -8.78 1.65
C ALA A 189 11.94 -8.23 2.50
N ALA A 190 10.77 -8.91 2.50
CA ALA A 190 9.63 -8.50 3.32
C ALA A 190 9.93 -8.62 4.83
N ALA A 191 10.60 -9.70 5.27
CA ALA A 191 10.96 -9.93 6.66
C ALA A 191 11.97 -8.90 7.18
N VAL A 192 12.91 -8.44 6.34
CA VAL A 192 13.95 -7.48 6.75
C VAL A 192 13.43 -6.04 6.73
N ARG A 193 12.56 -5.66 5.77
CA ARG A 193 12.13 -4.26 5.64
C ARG A 193 11.09 -3.82 6.67
N ILE A 194 10.10 -4.66 6.95
CA ILE A 194 8.95 -4.29 7.81
C ILE A 194 9.37 -3.92 9.25
N PRO A 195 10.33 -4.61 9.91
CA PRO A 195 10.81 -4.23 11.23
C PRO A 195 11.26 -2.78 11.34
N ALA A 196 11.97 -2.28 10.34
CA ALA A 196 12.50 -0.92 10.36
C ALA A 196 11.38 0.13 10.51
N ALA A 197 10.24 -0.06 9.83
CA ALA A 197 9.07 0.81 10.01
C ALA A 197 8.51 0.73 11.44
N GLY A 198 8.38 -0.48 11.98
CA GLY A 198 7.89 -0.69 13.34
C GLY A 198 8.79 -0.02 14.39
N VAL A 199 10.09 -0.21 14.29
CA VAL A 199 11.07 0.41 15.21
C VAL A 199 11.03 1.94 15.09
N VAL A 200 11.16 2.49 13.88
CA VAL A 200 11.20 3.95 13.68
C VAL A 200 9.91 4.60 14.16
N LEU A 201 8.73 4.06 13.82
CA LEU A 201 7.47 4.62 14.28
C LEU A 201 7.32 4.54 15.79
N SER A 202 7.78 3.44 16.42
CA SER A 202 7.71 3.28 17.89
C SER A 202 8.57 4.28 18.65
N LEU A 203 9.62 4.80 18.03
CA LEU A 203 10.48 5.85 18.60
C LEU A 203 9.89 7.25 18.44
N THR A 204 8.81 7.41 17.65
CA THR A 204 8.18 8.73 17.46
C THR A 204 7.25 9.10 18.62
N PRO A 205 7.09 10.41 18.91
CA PRO A 205 6.13 10.87 19.93
C PRO A 205 4.68 10.45 19.64
N TRP A 206 4.33 10.20 18.39
CA TRP A 206 2.96 9.87 17.95
C TRP A 206 2.48 8.51 18.42
N THR A 207 3.39 7.63 18.87
CA THR A 207 3.05 6.29 19.36
C THR A 207 3.12 6.15 20.87
N ARG A 208 3.47 7.20 21.63
CA ARG A 208 3.59 7.16 23.10
C ARG A 208 2.31 6.71 23.80
N GLY A 209 1.15 7.05 23.26
CA GLY A 209 -0.16 6.65 23.81
C GLY A 209 -0.63 5.24 23.41
N VAL A 210 0.07 4.55 22.52
CA VAL A 210 -0.35 3.25 21.97
C VAL A 210 -0.45 2.16 23.01
N PRO A 211 0.51 1.97 23.94
CA PRO A 211 0.39 0.95 24.98
C PRO A 211 -0.86 1.13 25.86
N ALA A 212 -1.16 2.37 26.25
CA ALA A 212 -2.36 2.69 27.02
C ALA A 212 -3.65 2.47 26.22
N ALA A 213 -3.65 2.80 24.93
CA ALA A 213 -4.76 2.57 24.00
C ALA A 213 -5.03 1.06 23.83
N LEU A 214 -3.98 0.25 23.65
CA LEU A 214 -4.09 -1.21 23.55
C LEU A 214 -4.71 -1.83 24.81
N GLY A 215 -4.38 -1.30 26.00
CA GLY A 215 -4.98 -1.75 27.26
C GLY A 215 -6.50 -1.49 27.35
N LYS A 216 -7.02 -0.51 26.60
CA LYS A 216 -8.44 -0.15 26.55
C LYS A 216 -9.23 -0.87 25.44
N THR A 217 -8.56 -1.61 24.55
CA THR A 217 -9.23 -2.30 23.45
C THR A 217 -10.11 -3.44 23.93
N THR A 218 -11.26 -3.59 23.32
CA THR A 218 -12.15 -4.73 23.50
C THR A 218 -11.56 -6.00 22.88
N ARG A 219 -12.13 -7.17 23.23
CA ARG A 219 -11.73 -8.44 22.61
C ARG A 219 -11.90 -8.42 21.10
N GLU A 220 -12.98 -7.81 20.62
CA GLU A 220 -13.27 -7.71 19.19
C GLU A 220 -12.25 -6.81 18.46
N GLU A 221 -11.92 -5.65 19.04
CA GLU A 221 -10.90 -4.76 18.47
C GLU A 221 -9.52 -5.42 18.42
N ARG A 222 -9.15 -6.20 19.44
CA ARG A 222 -7.90 -6.98 19.44
C ARG A 222 -7.88 -8.04 18.36
N LEU A 223 -8.99 -8.75 18.13
CA LEU A 223 -9.11 -9.71 17.03
C LEU A 223 -8.98 -9.02 15.66
N ARG A 224 -9.68 -7.90 15.47
CA ARG A 224 -9.56 -7.09 14.24
C ARG A 224 -8.13 -6.61 14.02
N LEU A 225 -7.46 -6.13 15.07
CA LEU A 225 -6.06 -5.71 15.00
C LEU A 225 -5.14 -6.89 14.66
N GLY A 226 -5.36 -8.07 15.22
CA GLY A 226 -4.63 -9.30 14.88
C GLY A 226 -4.79 -9.66 13.39
N VAL A 227 -6.02 -9.59 12.86
CA VAL A 227 -6.29 -9.79 11.43
C VAL A 227 -5.55 -8.75 10.59
N VAL A 228 -5.55 -7.47 10.99
CA VAL A 228 -4.79 -6.41 10.30
C VAL A 228 -3.29 -6.72 10.28
N CYS A 229 -2.72 -7.25 11.35
CA CYS A 229 -1.30 -7.63 11.40
C CYS A 229 -0.98 -8.79 10.44
N ILE A 230 -1.82 -9.83 10.39
CA ILE A 230 -1.68 -10.96 9.47
C ILE A 230 -1.82 -10.48 8.02
N LEU A 231 -2.87 -9.73 7.71
CA LEU A 231 -3.09 -9.20 6.37
C LEU A 231 -1.97 -8.25 5.94
N SER A 232 -1.36 -7.51 6.87
CA SER A 232 -0.22 -6.65 6.56
C SER A 232 1.02 -7.45 6.19
N ALA A 233 1.30 -8.57 6.86
CA ALA A 233 2.37 -9.49 6.48
C ALA A 233 2.12 -10.09 5.10
N VAL A 234 0.92 -10.64 4.87
CA VAL A 234 0.51 -11.22 3.57
C VAL A 234 0.53 -10.16 2.46
N GLY A 235 -0.02 -8.97 2.73
CA GLY A 235 -0.03 -7.85 1.78
C GLY A 235 1.38 -7.36 1.43
N SER A 236 2.32 -7.40 2.38
CA SER A 236 3.72 -7.10 2.12
C SER A 236 4.36 -8.12 1.18
N LEU A 237 4.07 -9.41 1.33
CA LEU A 237 4.52 -10.46 0.41
C LEU A 237 3.95 -10.24 -0.99
N PHE A 238 2.65 -10.01 -1.09
CA PHE A 238 2.00 -9.74 -2.37
C PHE A 238 2.58 -8.49 -3.05
N TRP A 239 2.76 -7.40 -2.32
CA TRP A 239 3.33 -6.17 -2.87
C TRP A 239 4.78 -6.38 -3.35
N THR A 240 5.61 -7.05 -2.55
CA THR A 240 6.99 -7.37 -2.91
C THR A 240 7.04 -8.28 -4.14
N THR A 241 6.15 -9.27 -4.23
CA THR A 241 5.99 -10.14 -5.41
C THR A 241 5.59 -9.32 -6.63
N GLY A 242 4.62 -8.42 -6.49
CA GLY A 242 4.17 -7.53 -7.55
C GLY A 242 5.30 -6.69 -8.13
N ILE A 243 6.12 -6.09 -7.28
CA ILE A 243 7.25 -5.25 -7.71
C ILE A 243 8.40 -6.11 -8.28
N LYS A 244 8.72 -7.25 -7.65
CA LYS A 244 9.83 -8.10 -8.10
C LYS A 244 9.59 -8.69 -9.49
N TYR A 245 8.44 -9.25 -9.72
CA TYR A 245 8.12 -10.00 -10.94
C TYR A 245 7.36 -9.18 -11.98
N GLY A 246 6.52 -8.23 -11.57
CA GLY A 246 5.79 -7.35 -12.48
C GLY A 246 6.52 -6.04 -12.83
N GLY A 247 7.59 -5.73 -12.11
CA GLY A 247 8.26 -4.43 -12.18
C GLY A 247 7.55 -3.35 -11.35
N VAL A 248 8.24 -2.22 -11.18
CA VAL A 248 7.75 -1.12 -10.33
C VAL A 248 6.48 -0.49 -10.91
N ALA A 249 6.43 -0.36 -12.25
CA ALA A 249 5.28 0.21 -12.94
C ALA A 249 4.01 -0.64 -12.75
N VAL A 250 4.03 -1.90 -13.21
CA VAL A 250 2.88 -2.81 -13.16
C VAL A 250 2.49 -3.14 -11.72
N GLY A 251 3.46 -3.46 -10.87
CA GLY A 251 3.21 -3.82 -9.47
C GLY A 251 2.51 -2.70 -8.68
N ASN A 252 2.94 -1.43 -8.85
CA ASN A 252 2.30 -0.30 -8.17
C ASN A 252 0.92 0.04 -8.72
N VAL A 253 0.73 0.01 -10.05
CA VAL A 253 -0.59 0.24 -10.65
C VAL A 253 -1.60 -0.76 -10.14
N LEU A 254 -1.26 -2.05 -10.09
CA LEU A 254 -2.16 -3.09 -9.62
C LEU A 254 -2.36 -3.06 -8.10
N SER A 255 -1.34 -2.71 -7.32
CA SER A 255 -1.49 -2.51 -5.87
C SER A 255 -2.45 -1.35 -5.53
N ALA A 256 -2.58 -0.36 -6.41
CA ALA A 256 -3.52 0.75 -6.24
C ALA A 256 -5.01 0.35 -6.46
N THR A 257 -5.32 -0.90 -6.84
CA THR A 257 -6.70 -1.38 -7.07
C THR A 257 -7.52 -1.61 -5.80
N ALA A 258 -6.97 -1.34 -4.62
CA ALA A 258 -7.67 -1.46 -3.33
C ALA A 258 -9.12 -0.88 -3.32
N PRO A 259 -9.40 0.32 -3.90
CA PRO A 259 -10.75 0.86 -3.97
C PRO A 259 -11.75 -0.04 -4.72
N LEU A 260 -11.29 -0.82 -5.69
CA LEU A 260 -12.12 -1.75 -6.44
C LEU A 260 -12.59 -2.91 -5.53
N PHE A 261 -11.71 -3.43 -4.70
CA PHE A 261 -12.02 -4.54 -3.79
C PHE A 261 -12.90 -4.11 -2.59
N THR A 262 -12.93 -2.82 -2.24
CA THR A 262 -13.83 -2.33 -1.19
C THR A 262 -15.27 -2.14 -1.65
N LEU A 263 -15.54 -2.04 -2.97
CA LEU A 263 -16.88 -1.82 -3.52
C LEU A 263 -17.89 -2.91 -3.15
N PRO A 264 -17.61 -4.22 -3.33
CA PRO A 264 -18.56 -5.26 -2.94
C PRO A 264 -18.96 -5.17 -1.46
N PHE A 265 -18.00 -4.87 -0.59
CA PHE A 265 -18.28 -4.69 0.84
C PHE A 265 -19.21 -3.50 1.10
N GLU A 266 -18.97 -2.37 0.45
CA GLU A 266 -19.83 -1.18 0.60
C GLU A 266 -21.26 -1.46 0.12
N VAL A 267 -21.42 -2.23 -0.96
CA VAL A 267 -22.75 -2.59 -1.50
C VAL A 267 -23.45 -3.60 -0.60
N ILE A 268 -22.77 -4.69 -0.24
CA ILE A 268 -23.39 -5.83 0.46
C ILE A 268 -23.60 -5.52 1.95
N VAL A 269 -22.59 -4.94 2.61
CA VAL A 269 -22.62 -4.75 4.07
C VAL A 269 -23.24 -3.40 4.45
N LEU A 270 -22.96 -2.33 3.70
CA LEU A 270 -23.47 -1.00 4.01
C LEU A 270 -24.74 -0.64 3.23
N GLY A 271 -25.22 -1.52 2.33
CA GLY A 271 -26.41 -1.28 1.51
C GLY A 271 -26.30 -0.07 0.58
N ARG A 272 -25.10 0.43 0.34
CA ARG A 272 -24.88 1.62 -0.48
C ARG A 272 -24.91 1.27 -1.95
N ARG A 273 -25.79 1.91 -2.72
CA ARG A 273 -25.80 1.76 -4.18
C ARG A 273 -24.60 2.49 -4.79
N PRO A 274 -23.77 1.82 -5.62
CA PRO A 274 -22.66 2.49 -6.28
C PRO A 274 -23.20 3.53 -7.28
N SER A 275 -22.51 4.66 -7.39
CA SER A 275 -22.84 5.66 -8.41
C SER A 275 -22.52 5.13 -9.81
N ARG A 276 -23.10 5.74 -10.84
CA ARG A 276 -22.79 5.40 -12.24
C ARG A 276 -21.29 5.55 -12.54
N LEU A 277 -20.65 6.61 -12.02
CA LEU A 277 -19.20 6.81 -12.15
C LEU A 277 -18.38 5.68 -11.49
N THR A 278 -18.82 5.21 -10.33
CA THR A 278 -18.19 4.07 -9.65
C THR A 278 -18.25 2.79 -10.49
N VAL A 279 -19.42 2.50 -11.09
CA VAL A 279 -19.60 1.31 -11.95
C VAL A 279 -18.76 1.42 -13.22
N ILE A 280 -18.81 2.57 -13.91
CA ILE A 280 -18.02 2.82 -15.12
C ILE A 280 -16.52 2.69 -14.77
N GLY A 281 -16.08 3.31 -13.69
CA GLY A 281 -14.69 3.23 -13.24
C GLY A 281 -14.24 1.81 -12.94
N ALA A 282 -15.10 0.98 -12.31
CA ALA A 282 -14.81 -0.42 -12.07
C ALA A 282 -14.63 -1.21 -13.37
N VAL A 283 -15.52 -1.04 -14.34
CA VAL A 283 -15.43 -1.68 -15.66
C VAL A 283 -14.15 -1.27 -16.39
N VAL A 284 -13.85 0.03 -16.43
CA VAL A 284 -12.62 0.56 -17.05
C VAL A 284 -11.38 -0.03 -16.37
N THR A 285 -11.36 -0.12 -15.05
CA THR A 285 -10.23 -0.72 -14.29
C THR A 285 -10.05 -2.20 -14.66
N VAL A 286 -11.12 -3.00 -14.68
CA VAL A 286 -11.05 -4.43 -15.02
C VAL A 286 -10.57 -4.63 -16.47
N THR A 287 -11.07 -3.82 -17.40
CA THR A 287 -10.60 -3.83 -18.80
C THR A 287 -9.11 -3.51 -18.88
N GLY A 288 -8.65 -2.49 -18.14
CA GLY A 288 -7.24 -2.15 -18.07
C GLY A 288 -6.37 -3.30 -17.52
N ILE A 289 -6.81 -3.98 -16.47
CA ILE A 289 -6.11 -5.16 -15.93
C ILE A 289 -6.02 -6.28 -16.98
N GLY A 290 -7.13 -6.54 -17.69
CA GLY A 290 -7.14 -7.53 -18.78
C GLY A 290 -6.11 -7.18 -19.87
N LEU A 291 -6.05 -5.90 -20.28
CA LEU A 291 -5.12 -5.43 -21.32
C LEU A 291 -3.65 -5.53 -20.88
N MET A 292 -3.34 -5.40 -19.61
CA MET A 292 -1.96 -5.56 -19.09
C MET A 292 -1.41 -6.99 -19.21
N ASN A 293 -2.28 -7.98 -19.41
CA ASN A 293 -1.88 -9.38 -19.59
C ASN A 293 -1.46 -9.72 -21.03
N LEU A 294 -1.70 -8.82 -21.98
CA LEU A 294 -1.28 -8.95 -23.37
C LEU A 294 0.14 -8.36 -23.58
#